data_ae4aa7a40016f6af416ddf32a5afacea
#
_entry.id   ae4aa7a40016f6af416ddf32a5afacea
#
_cell.length_a   1.000
_cell.length_b   1.000
_cell.length_c   1.000
_cell.angle_alpha   90.00
_cell.angle_beta   90.00
_cell.angle_gamma   90.00
#
_symmetry.space_group_name_H-M   'P 1'
#
loop_
_entity.id
_entity.type
_entity.pdbx_description
1 polymer ?
#
loop_
_entity_poly.entity_id
_entity_poly.type
_entity_poly.pdbx_seq_one_letter_code
_entity_poly.pdbx_strand_id
1 'polypeptide(L)'
;MFGFKMQKGRAARAVALTLALVMLCGAISACSPKNKSAVDTPVLECGESGIPLYFYELLLSRMKGSLAANRYDVSSDAFWSERIEGSEQTYEDYFNSQVLDSCRQYLCALAIFDGEGLTLPEYVTAEIDEEIEFYISLGYLGGGDTEKFNKIIEAYGVNADTLKACYEIEAKYSYLLTYLYGANASLIADTVKEEFYEENYYRFKQILLPNFYYKYEVDEYGNEIYFDTESRERLYDKENGSPIYDENGNRLKDGDGNTIYFDADGNVLYDKVNGQRSVLLDGEGAAQQFFYTESEVAERAVMAEEINAALIAGDFELFEAKMSEMNVIWGGEESYPDGYYLSDIESASYNDYMVEMLDALKDMEVGETTLIESEYGYHVIMRYPLDEGKYSDGLYGEWFDAFNEALIAELFAEKCKSVVDITVNEENLKKARSIKEIGVNTDY
;
A
#
# COMPACT_ATOMS: atom_id res chain seq x y z
N MET A 1 -7.80 2.41 -26.94
CA MET A 1 -7.71 0.92 -26.89
C MET A 1 -6.24 0.59 -26.66
N PHE A 2 -5.73 0.83 -25.44
CA PHE A 2 -4.35 0.56 -25.04
C PHE A 2 -4.33 -0.77 -24.30
N GLY A 3 -3.74 -1.78 -24.95
CA GLY A 3 -3.55 -3.09 -24.34
C GLY A 3 -2.39 -3.03 -23.33
N PHE A 4 -2.72 -3.08 -22.06
CA PHE A 4 -1.77 -3.28 -20.99
C PHE A 4 -1.14 -4.68 -21.13
N LYS A 5 0.12 -4.74 -21.55
CA LYS A 5 0.95 -5.92 -21.35
C LYS A 5 1.50 -5.85 -19.91
N MET A 6 0.77 -6.40 -18.95
CA MET A 6 1.30 -6.60 -17.61
C MET A 6 2.47 -7.58 -17.64
N GLN A 7 3.60 -7.18 -17.08
CA GLN A 7 4.75 -8.08 -16.87
C GLN A 7 4.35 -9.11 -15.80
N LYS A 8 4.37 -10.39 -16.19
CA LYS A 8 3.87 -11.53 -15.40
C LYS A 8 4.58 -11.75 -14.04
N GLY A 9 5.81 -11.28 -13.87
CA GLY A 9 6.55 -11.43 -12.61
C GLY A 9 6.01 -10.58 -11.44
N ARG A 10 5.22 -9.54 -11.72
CA ARG A 10 4.62 -8.66 -10.70
C ARG A 10 3.36 -9.23 -10.08
N ALA A 11 2.62 -10.04 -10.84
CA ALA A 11 1.42 -10.69 -10.32
C ALA A 11 1.72 -11.55 -9.07
N ALA A 12 2.85 -12.28 -9.08
CA ALA A 12 3.25 -13.11 -7.96
C ALA A 12 3.66 -12.30 -6.71
N ARG A 13 4.32 -11.13 -6.90
CA ARG A 13 4.70 -10.25 -5.78
C ARG A 13 3.49 -9.51 -5.19
N ALA A 14 2.61 -8.98 -6.03
CA ALA A 14 1.37 -8.31 -5.57
C ALA A 14 0.47 -9.27 -4.77
N VAL A 15 0.38 -10.52 -5.18
CA VAL A 15 -0.43 -11.54 -4.51
C VAL A 15 0.17 -11.97 -3.17
N ALA A 16 1.48 -12.04 -3.04
CA ALA A 16 2.13 -12.36 -1.77
C ALA A 16 1.85 -11.30 -0.69
N LEU A 17 1.82 -10.02 -1.06
CA LEU A 17 1.46 -8.92 -0.15
C LEU A 17 -0.05 -8.87 0.15
N THR A 18 -0.89 -9.21 -0.81
CA THR A 18 -2.35 -9.28 -0.59
C THR A 18 -2.69 -10.36 0.43
N LEU A 19 -1.91 -11.45 0.49
CA LEU A 19 -2.06 -12.48 1.54
C LEU A 19 -1.66 -11.99 2.93
N ALA A 20 -0.61 -11.19 3.06
CA ALA A 20 -0.25 -10.57 4.33
C ALA A 20 -1.36 -9.60 4.80
N LEU A 21 -1.97 -8.85 3.89
CA LEU A 21 -3.08 -7.93 4.20
C LEU A 21 -4.39 -8.67 4.56
N VAL A 22 -4.68 -9.78 3.88
CA VAL A 22 -5.87 -10.62 4.19
C VAL A 22 -5.75 -11.30 5.56
N MET A 23 -4.51 -11.55 6.04
CA MET A 23 -4.29 -12.11 7.37
C MET A 23 -4.52 -11.11 8.52
N LEU A 24 -4.54 -9.81 8.26
CA LEU A 24 -4.68 -8.75 9.29
C LEU A 24 -6.09 -8.18 9.47
N CYS A 25 -7.02 -8.45 8.55
CA CYS A 25 -8.37 -7.89 8.60
C CYS A 25 -9.39 -8.75 9.36
N GLY A 26 -8.99 -9.78 10.08
CA GLY A 26 -9.88 -10.63 10.86
C GLY A 26 -9.64 -10.52 12.35
N ALA A 27 -10.26 -9.59 13.03
CA ALA A 27 -10.23 -9.57 14.49
C ALA A 27 -11.60 -9.94 15.06
N ILE A 28 -11.55 -10.85 16.02
CA ILE A 28 -12.40 -11.07 17.21
C ILE A 28 -13.54 -12.09 17.04
N SER A 29 -13.69 -13.07 17.75
CA SER A 29 -13.49 -13.84 18.99
C SER A 29 -14.32 -15.14 19.12
N ALA A 30 -14.02 -15.95 19.82
CA ALA A 30 -13.94 -16.99 20.84
C ALA A 30 -15.06 -18.04 21.12
N CYS A 31 -14.57 -19.15 21.54
CA CYS A 31 -14.96 -20.27 22.47
C CYS A 31 -15.97 -21.36 22.15
N SER A 32 -15.46 -22.54 22.33
CA SER A 32 -15.83 -23.95 22.09
C SER A 32 -17.04 -24.54 22.80
N PRO A 33 -17.63 -25.70 22.41
CA PRO A 33 -17.17 -26.98 22.97
C PRO A 33 -17.14 -28.19 22.00
N LYS A 34 -16.43 -29.22 22.42
CA LYS A 34 -16.03 -30.42 21.71
C LYS A 34 -17.21 -31.30 21.28
N ASN A 35 -17.34 -31.51 19.95
CA ASN A 35 -17.83 -32.75 19.38
C ASN A 35 -17.13 -32.99 18.04
N LYS A 36 -16.21 -33.95 17.97
CA LYS A 36 -15.46 -34.30 16.75
C LYS A 36 -16.40 -34.99 15.75
N SER A 37 -16.77 -34.26 14.71
CA SER A 37 -17.38 -34.83 13.51
C SER A 37 -16.32 -35.10 12.44
N ALA A 38 -16.65 -35.83 11.37
CA ALA A 38 -15.71 -36.10 10.27
C ALA A 38 -15.22 -34.82 9.53
N VAL A 39 -15.85 -33.69 9.79
CA VAL A 39 -15.50 -32.36 9.30
C VAL A 39 -14.29 -31.76 10.04
N ASP A 40 -14.02 -32.25 11.25
CA ASP A 40 -12.94 -31.76 12.12
C ASP A 40 -11.58 -32.42 11.86
N THR A 41 -11.43 -33.12 10.73
CA THR A 41 -10.19 -33.83 10.44
C THR A 41 -9.12 -32.85 10.04
N PRO A 42 -7.99 -32.73 10.79
CA PRO A 42 -7.00 -31.75 10.51
C PRO A 42 -6.22 -32.04 9.22
N VAL A 43 -5.89 -31.00 8.48
CA VAL A 43 -4.97 -31.05 7.32
C VAL A 43 -3.53 -30.79 7.73
N LEU A 44 -3.33 -30.08 8.86
CA LEU A 44 -2.04 -29.85 9.50
C LEU A 44 -2.16 -30.12 11.00
N GLU A 45 -1.14 -30.72 11.60
CA GLU A 45 -1.11 -31.07 13.02
C GLU A 45 0.26 -30.73 13.64
N CYS A 46 0.23 -30.25 14.89
CA CYS A 46 1.38 -30.07 15.75
C CYS A 46 0.98 -30.36 17.21
N GLY A 47 1.39 -31.50 17.77
CA GLY A 47 0.97 -31.90 19.10
C GLY A 47 -0.56 -32.09 19.18
N GLU A 48 -1.20 -31.35 20.08
CA GLU A 48 -2.66 -31.33 20.24
C GLU A 48 -3.38 -30.31 19.36
N SER A 49 -2.63 -29.37 18.76
CA SER A 49 -3.15 -28.31 17.88
C SER A 49 -3.28 -28.83 16.45
N GLY A 50 -4.29 -28.37 15.72
CA GLY A 50 -4.51 -28.77 14.33
C GLY A 50 -5.31 -27.74 13.54
N ILE A 51 -5.05 -27.67 12.25
CA ILE A 51 -5.83 -26.88 11.29
C ILE A 51 -6.85 -27.79 10.61
N PRO A 52 -8.15 -27.57 10.80
CA PRO A 52 -9.17 -28.41 10.20
C PRO A 52 -9.35 -28.12 8.70
N LEU A 53 -9.89 -29.08 7.96
CA LEU A 53 -10.10 -28.98 6.51
C LEU A 53 -10.95 -27.76 6.12
N TYR A 54 -11.99 -27.46 6.89
CA TYR A 54 -12.87 -26.32 6.61
C TYR A 54 -12.15 -24.96 6.72
N PHE A 55 -11.14 -24.84 7.59
CA PHE A 55 -10.32 -23.62 7.69
C PHE A 55 -9.45 -23.46 6.46
N TYR A 56 -8.82 -24.53 5.99
CA TYR A 56 -8.08 -24.52 4.73
C TYR A 56 -8.96 -24.11 3.55
N GLU A 57 -10.17 -24.70 3.43
CA GLU A 57 -11.12 -24.38 2.36
C GLU A 57 -11.61 -22.91 2.44
N LEU A 58 -11.86 -22.39 3.64
CA LEU A 58 -12.21 -20.98 3.83
C LEU A 58 -11.10 -20.05 3.34
N LEU A 59 -9.85 -20.29 3.75
CA LEU A 59 -8.70 -19.49 3.27
C LEU A 59 -8.54 -19.60 1.74
N LEU A 60 -8.75 -20.78 1.18
CA LEU A 60 -8.70 -20.98 -0.27
C LEU A 60 -9.80 -20.20 -1.00
N SER A 61 -11.00 -20.13 -0.43
CA SER A 61 -12.11 -19.33 -0.98
C SER A 61 -11.85 -17.84 -0.92
N ARG A 62 -11.25 -17.34 0.17
CA ARG A 62 -10.81 -15.94 0.34
C ARG A 62 -9.71 -15.59 -0.64
N MET A 63 -8.73 -16.48 -0.83
CA MET A 63 -7.69 -16.33 -1.85
C MET A 63 -8.30 -16.13 -3.24
N LYS A 64 -9.24 -17.00 -3.61
CA LYS A 64 -9.96 -16.89 -4.89
C LYS A 64 -10.75 -15.59 -4.98
N GLY A 65 -11.37 -15.13 -3.89
CA GLY A 65 -12.08 -13.86 -3.79
C GLY A 65 -11.16 -12.65 -4.02
N SER A 66 -10.01 -12.65 -3.37
CA SER A 66 -8.99 -11.60 -3.55
C SER A 66 -8.49 -11.52 -5.00
N LEU A 67 -8.23 -12.67 -5.63
CA LEU A 67 -7.85 -12.70 -7.04
C LEU A 67 -8.95 -12.15 -7.95
N ALA A 68 -10.22 -12.48 -7.69
CA ALA A 68 -11.36 -11.95 -8.44
C ALA A 68 -11.49 -10.43 -8.28
N ALA A 69 -11.31 -9.90 -7.06
CA ALA A 69 -11.32 -8.47 -6.77
C ALA A 69 -10.19 -7.73 -7.52
N ASN A 70 -9.04 -8.38 -7.70
CA ASN A 70 -7.92 -7.89 -8.50
C ASN A 70 -8.06 -8.17 -10.01
N ARG A 71 -9.28 -8.51 -10.47
CA ARG A 71 -9.65 -8.69 -11.87
C ARG A 71 -8.97 -9.86 -12.60
N TYR A 72 -8.48 -10.86 -11.86
CA TYR A 72 -8.07 -12.13 -12.48
C TYR A 72 -9.29 -12.94 -12.91
N ASP A 73 -9.20 -13.64 -14.03
CA ASP A 73 -10.28 -14.52 -14.50
C ASP A 73 -10.26 -15.86 -13.75
N VAL A 74 -10.66 -15.81 -12.48
CA VAL A 74 -10.71 -16.98 -11.59
C VAL A 74 -11.76 -18.02 -11.99
N SER A 75 -12.62 -17.71 -12.98
CA SER A 75 -13.58 -18.65 -13.53
C SER A 75 -13.00 -19.54 -14.64
N SER A 76 -11.84 -19.17 -15.17
CA SER A 76 -11.18 -19.85 -16.28
C SER A 76 -10.26 -20.97 -15.81
N ASP A 77 -10.51 -22.21 -16.26
CA ASP A 77 -9.58 -23.32 -16.07
C ASP A 77 -8.21 -23.06 -16.70
N ALA A 78 -8.16 -22.25 -17.76
CA ALA A 78 -6.93 -21.87 -18.41
C ALA A 78 -6.03 -21.04 -17.50
N PHE A 79 -6.61 -20.08 -16.74
CA PHE A 79 -5.89 -19.30 -15.75
C PHE A 79 -5.20 -20.20 -14.71
N TRP A 80 -5.93 -21.13 -14.12
CA TRP A 80 -5.39 -21.99 -13.08
C TRP A 80 -4.33 -22.96 -13.58
N SER A 81 -4.39 -23.36 -14.87
CA SER A 81 -3.47 -24.30 -15.49
C SER A 81 -2.26 -23.60 -16.14
N GLU A 82 -2.27 -22.27 -16.22
CA GLU A 82 -1.13 -21.50 -16.72
C GLU A 82 0.04 -21.60 -15.73
N ARG A 83 1.26 -21.70 -16.26
CA ARG A 83 2.48 -21.72 -15.43
C ARG A 83 2.94 -20.32 -15.11
N ILE A 84 3.42 -20.14 -13.89
CA ILE A 84 4.08 -18.91 -13.47
C ILE A 84 5.40 -18.77 -14.25
N GLU A 85 5.65 -17.60 -14.81
CA GLU A 85 6.86 -17.32 -15.57
C GLU A 85 8.13 -17.60 -14.74
N GLY A 86 9.03 -18.38 -15.30
CA GLY A 86 10.25 -18.81 -14.61
C GLY A 86 10.07 -19.93 -13.58
N SER A 87 8.88 -20.54 -13.47
CA SER A 87 8.58 -21.64 -12.55
C SER A 87 7.96 -22.84 -13.27
N GLU A 88 8.11 -24.04 -12.69
CA GLU A 88 7.38 -25.24 -13.12
C GLU A 88 5.96 -25.31 -12.52
N GLN A 89 5.63 -24.47 -11.53
CA GLN A 89 4.34 -24.45 -10.85
C GLN A 89 3.27 -23.79 -11.72
N THR A 90 2.05 -24.33 -11.65
CA THR A 90 0.85 -23.65 -12.15
C THR A 90 0.36 -22.62 -11.12
N TYR A 91 -0.53 -21.69 -11.53
CA TYR A 91 -1.20 -20.81 -10.57
C TYR A 91 -1.96 -21.60 -9.51
N GLU A 92 -2.62 -22.71 -9.88
CA GLU A 92 -3.29 -23.61 -8.93
C GLU A 92 -2.32 -24.15 -7.87
N ASP A 93 -1.17 -24.69 -8.28
CA ASP A 93 -0.17 -25.23 -7.37
C ASP A 93 0.40 -24.15 -6.46
N TYR A 94 0.70 -22.97 -7.02
CA TYR A 94 1.23 -21.84 -6.28
C TYR A 94 0.27 -21.36 -5.21
N PHE A 95 -1.00 -21.06 -5.54
CA PHE A 95 -1.94 -20.55 -4.57
C PHE A 95 -2.35 -21.59 -3.53
N ASN A 96 -2.44 -22.85 -3.89
CA ASN A 96 -2.64 -23.93 -2.92
C ASN A 96 -1.46 -23.99 -1.91
N SER A 97 -0.22 -23.82 -2.39
CA SER A 97 0.93 -23.79 -1.49
C SER A 97 0.93 -22.57 -0.57
N GLN A 98 0.56 -21.37 -1.07
CA GLN A 98 0.44 -20.16 -0.26
C GLN A 98 -0.61 -20.29 0.85
N VAL A 99 -1.77 -20.86 0.54
CA VAL A 99 -2.80 -21.13 1.54
C VAL A 99 -2.33 -22.16 2.57
N LEU A 100 -1.60 -23.19 2.14
CA LEU A 100 -1.02 -24.17 3.07
C LEU A 100 0.05 -23.53 3.99
N ASP A 101 0.86 -22.61 3.46
CA ASP A 101 1.84 -21.87 4.25
C ASP A 101 1.16 -20.94 5.26
N SER A 102 0.06 -20.28 4.87
CA SER A 102 -0.78 -19.53 5.80
C SER A 102 -1.34 -20.43 6.92
N CYS A 103 -1.84 -21.61 6.57
CA CYS A 103 -2.30 -22.61 7.54
C CYS A 103 -1.18 -23.02 8.52
N ARG A 104 0.08 -23.12 8.06
CA ARG A 104 1.22 -23.41 8.95
C ARG A 104 1.47 -22.27 9.94
N GLN A 105 1.33 -21.02 9.53
CA GLN A 105 1.46 -19.88 10.44
C GLN A 105 0.37 -19.88 11.51
N TYR A 106 -0.89 -20.14 11.12
CA TYR A 106 -1.98 -20.30 12.09
C TYR A 106 -1.76 -21.48 13.04
N LEU A 107 -1.25 -22.61 12.53
CA LEU A 107 -0.91 -23.75 13.38
C LEU A 107 0.20 -23.41 14.37
N CYS A 108 1.24 -22.70 13.93
CA CYS A 108 2.29 -22.21 14.83
C CYS A 108 1.71 -21.32 15.92
N ALA A 109 0.79 -20.41 15.54
CA ALA A 109 0.13 -19.56 16.51
C ALA A 109 -0.70 -20.34 17.53
N LEU A 110 -1.48 -21.32 17.08
CA LEU A 110 -2.26 -22.17 17.95
C LEU A 110 -1.37 -22.96 18.92
N ALA A 111 -0.29 -23.55 18.42
CA ALA A 111 0.66 -24.32 19.24
C ALA A 111 1.33 -23.43 20.30
N ILE A 112 1.72 -22.20 19.95
CA ILE A 112 2.31 -21.25 20.90
C ILE A 112 1.25 -20.76 21.90
N PHE A 113 0.05 -20.40 21.42
CA PHE A 113 -1.07 -19.94 22.25
C PHE A 113 -1.44 -20.99 23.33
N ASP A 114 -1.60 -22.23 22.90
CA ASP A 114 -1.93 -23.34 23.80
C ASP A 114 -0.74 -23.67 24.74
N GLY A 115 0.50 -23.62 24.23
CA GLY A 115 1.73 -23.83 24.98
C GLY A 115 1.97 -22.78 26.09
N GLU A 116 1.60 -21.53 25.85
CA GLU A 116 1.63 -20.44 26.84
C GLU A 116 0.43 -20.50 27.81
N GLY A 117 -0.51 -21.43 27.62
CA GLY A 117 -1.70 -21.57 28.45
C GLY A 117 -2.68 -20.39 28.32
N LEU A 118 -2.65 -19.71 27.18
CA LEU A 118 -3.52 -18.57 26.92
C LEU A 118 -4.97 -18.99 26.69
N THR A 119 -5.88 -18.10 27.01
CA THR A 119 -7.31 -18.25 26.71
C THR A 119 -7.82 -16.94 26.16
N LEU A 120 -8.72 -17.03 25.20
CA LEU A 120 -9.36 -15.83 24.66
C LEU A 120 -10.24 -15.18 25.74
N PRO A 121 -10.24 -13.83 25.83
CA PRO A 121 -11.16 -13.11 26.72
C PRO A 121 -12.63 -13.34 26.34
N GLU A 122 -13.51 -13.32 27.34
CA GLU A 122 -14.94 -13.57 27.13
C GLU A 122 -15.61 -12.55 26.17
N TYR A 123 -15.20 -11.30 26.20
CA TYR A 123 -15.73 -10.28 25.28
C TYR A 123 -15.39 -10.62 23.83
N VAL A 124 -14.21 -11.17 23.63
CA VAL A 124 -13.73 -11.63 22.34
C VAL A 124 -14.63 -12.75 21.83
N THR A 125 -15.14 -13.62 22.71
CA THR A 125 -16.04 -14.73 22.37
C THR A 125 -17.44 -14.26 22.02
N ALA A 126 -17.92 -13.26 22.73
CA ALA A 126 -19.23 -12.70 22.49
C ALA A 126 -19.31 -11.98 21.13
N GLU A 127 -18.25 -11.28 20.75
CA GLU A 127 -18.20 -10.55 19.48
C GLU A 127 -18.26 -11.46 18.24
N ILE A 128 -17.70 -12.69 18.27
CA ILE A 128 -17.92 -13.64 17.14
C ILE A 128 -19.37 -14.11 17.11
N ASP A 129 -19.94 -14.42 18.27
CA ASP A 129 -21.32 -14.85 18.29
C ASP A 129 -22.22 -13.77 17.70
N GLU A 130 -22.00 -12.51 18.08
CA GLU A 130 -22.72 -11.37 17.52
C GLU A 130 -22.47 -11.19 16.02
N GLU A 131 -21.25 -11.40 15.54
CA GLU A 131 -20.90 -11.30 14.13
C GLU A 131 -21.56 -12.40 13.29
N ILE A 132 -21.52 -13.64 13.74
CA ILE A 132 -22.19 -14.75 13.06
C ILE A 132 -23.73 -14.54 13.05
N GLU A 133 -24.32 -14.10 14.15
CA GLU A 133 -25.75 -13.76 14.22
C GLU A 133 -26.09 -12.60 13.29
N PHE A 134 -25.23 -11.59 13.20
CA PHE A 134 -25.37 -10.49 12.26
C PHE A 134 -25.41 -10.98 10.81
N TYR A 135 -24.45 -11.82 10.37
CA TYR A 135 -24.45 -12.39 9.02
C TYR A 135 -25.70 -13.21 8.73
N ILE A 136 -26.14 -14.05 9.66
CA ILE A 136 -27.38 -14.83 9.52
C ILE A 136 -28.60 -13.89 9.37
N SER A 137 -28.59 -12.73 10.02
CA SER A 137 -29.69 -11.76 9.96
C SER A 137 -29.80 -11.01 8.65
N LEU A 138 -28.70 -10.89 7.88
CA LEU A 138 -28.66 -10.14 6.62
C LEU A 138 -29.63 -10.78 5.59
N GLY A 139 -30.49 -9.93 5.03
CA GLY A 139 -31.59 -10.40 4.15
C GLY A 139 -31.14 -11.17 2.91
N TYR A 140 -29.98 -10.80 2.35
CA TYR A 140 -29.39 -11.46 1.17
C TYR A 140 -28.61 -12.73 1.51
N LEU A 141 -28.27 -12.97 2.78
CA LEU A 141 -27.53 -14.15 3.24
C LEU A 141 -28.47 -15.19 3.88
N GLY A 142 -29.21 -14.83 4.87
CA GLY A 142 -30.10 -15.78 5.58
C GLY A 142 -31.47 -15.21 5.91
N GLY A 143 -31.53 -13.89 6.18
CA GLY A 143 -32.76 -13.22 6.63
C GLY A 143 -33.27 -13.79 7.96
N GLY A 144 -32.34 -14.21 8.84
CA GLY A 144 -32.62 -14.85 10.13
C GLY A 144 -32.78 -16.36 10.07
N ASP A 145 -32.54 -16.99 8.91
CA ASP A 145 -32.66 -18.42 8.71
C ASP A 145 -31.26 -19.07 8.54
N THR A 146 -30.79 -19.75 9.57
CA THR A 146 -29.46 -20.38 9.60
C THR A 146 -29.31 -21.47 8.52
N GLU A 147 -30.37 -22.17 8.13
CA GLU A 147 -30.26 -23.21 7.09
C GLU A 147 -30.01 -22.55 5.72
N LYS A 148 -30.64 -21.41 5.44
CA LYS A 148 -30.38 -20.64 4.21
C LYS A 148 -28.98 -20.07 4.20
N PHE A 149 -28.55 -19.51 5.31
CA PHE A 149 -27.18 -19.02 5.47
C PHE A 149 -26.17 -20.13 5.18
N ASN A 150 -26.31 -21.30 5.82
CA ASN A 150 -25.41 -22.41 5.63
C ASN A 150 -25.34 -22.86 4.16
N LYS A 151 -26.47 -22.90 3.43
CA LYS A 151 -26.50 -23.25 2.00
C LYS A 151 -25.71 -22.28 1.12
N ILE A 152 -25.63 -21.00 1.52
CA ILE A 152 -24.87 -19.99 0.79
C ILE A 152 -23.37 -20.16 1.06
N ILE A 153 -22.99 -20.23 2.34
CA ILE A 153 -21.58 -20.29 2.72
C ILE A 153 -20.94 -21.67 2.55
N GLU A 154 -21.74 -22.73 2.30
CA GLU A 154 -21.24 -24.06 1.90
C GLU A 154 -20.34 -23.97 0.65
N ALA A 155 -20.58 -22.98 -0.23
CA ALA A 155 -19.71 -22.70 -1.36
C ALA A 155 -18.25 -22.40 -0.94
N TYR A 156 -18.04 -21.90 0.27
CA TYR A 156 -16.73 -21.51 0.84
C TYR A 156 -16.12 -22.60 1.75
N GLY A 157 -16.74 -23.76 1.87
CA GLY A 157 -16.25 -24.86 2.70
C GLY A 157 -16.72 -24.86 4.14
N VAL A 158 -17.62 -23.96 4.52
CA VAL A 158 -18.03 -23.72 5.90
C VAL A 158 -19.55 -23.74 6.06
N ASN A 159 -19.99 -23.87 7.29
CA ASN A 159 -21.33 -23.54 7.78
C ASN A 159 -21.20 -22.57 8.97
N ALA A 160 -22.29 -22.13 9.57
CA ALA A 160 -22.25 -21.17 10.67
C ALA A 160 -21.35 -21.62 11.83
N ASP A 161 -21.43 -22.88 12.24
CA ASP A 161 -20.63 -23.41 13.34
C ASP A 161 -19.13 -23.48 12.98
N THR A 162 -18.80 -23.95 11.78
CA THR A 162 -17.41 -24.04 11.33
C THR A 162 -16.83 -22.69 10.96
N LEU A 163 -17.63 -21.73 10.48
CA LEU A 163 -17.21 -20.35 10.28
C LEU A 163 -16.86 -19.69 11.62
N LYS A 164 -17.68 -19.89 12.64
CA LYS A 164 -17.36 -19.47 14.00
C LYS A 164 -16.03 -20.06 14.47
N ALA A 165 -15.81 -21.38 14.28
CA ALA A 165 -14.55 -22.01 14.65
C ALA A 165 -13.34 -21.47 13.85
N CYS A 166 -13.54 -21.05 12.60
CA CYS A 166 -12.49 -20.35 11.84
C CYS A 166 -12.14 -19.01 12.48
N TYR A 167 -13.13 -18.23 12.84
CA TYR A 167 -12.92 -16.94 13.51
C TYR A 167 -12.23 -17.12 14.88
N GLU A 168 -12.50 -18.22 15.58
CA GLU A 168 -11.76 -18.57 16.81
C GLU A 168 -10.27 -18.81 16.56
N ILE A 169 -9.91 -19.48 15.46
CA ILE A 169 -8.52 -19.68 15.06
C ILE A 169 -7.84 -18.32 14.76
N GLU A 170 -8.51 -17.48 13.99
CA GLU A 170 -8.00 -16.15 13.63
C GLU A 170 -7.86 -15.23 14.85
N ALA A 171 -8.80 -15.29 15.77
CA ALA A 171 -8.75 -14.54 17.01
C ALA A 171 -7.60 -14.97 17.92
N LYS A 172 -7.34 -16.26 18.06
CA LYS A 172 -6.18 -16.77 18.81
C LYS A 172 -4.87 -16.26 18.20
N TYR A 173 -4.78 -16.26 16.87
CA TYR A 173 -3.64 -15.69 16.16
C TYR A 173 -3.45 -14.21 16.48
N SER A 174 -4.46 -13.39 16.27
CA SER A 174 -4.40 -11.93 16.50
C SER A 174 -4.13 -11.59 17.98
N TYR A 175 -4.77 -12.32 18.90
CA TYR A 175 -4.54 -12.15 20.32
C TYR A 175 -3.10 -12.50 20.71
N LEU A 176 -2.56 -13.60 20.17
CA LEU A 176 -1.17 -13.99 20.40
C LEU A 176 -0.19 -12.93 19.91
N LEU A 177 -0.38 -12.38 18.70
CA LEU A 177 0.48 -11.31 18.20
C LEU A 177 0.45 -10.09 19.11
N THR A 178 -0.76 -9.69 19.55
CA THR A 178 -0.91 -8.57 20.50
C THR A 178 -0.26 -8.88 21.86
N TYR A 179 -0.39 -10.11 22.34
CA TYR A 179 0.25 -10.55 23.58
C TYR A 179 1.78 -10.51 23.50
N LEU A 180 2.36 -10.95 22.37
CA LEU A 180 3.81 -11.00 22.18
C LEU A 180 4.43 -9.64 21.87
N TYR A 181 3.79 -8.84 21.03
CA TYR A 181 4.39 -7.66 20.41
C TYR A 181 3.69 -6.34 20.77
N GLY A 182 2.55 -6.42 21.46
CA GLY A 182 1.71 -5.25 21.76
C GLY A 182 0.90 -4.75 20.56
N ALA A 183 -0.08 -3.91 20.84
CA ALA A 183 -0.79 -3.20 19.77
C ALA A 183 0.19 -2.27 19.03
N ASN A 184 0.19 -2.33 17.69
CA ASN A 184 1.09 -1.54 16.85
C ASN A 184 2.58 -1.67 17.24
N ALA A 185 3.02 -2.89 17.53
CA ALA A 185 4.42 -3.18 17.92
C ALA A 185 4.91 -2.44 19.16
N SER A 186 3.99 -2.08 20.08
CA SER A 186 4.31 -1.25 21.27
C SER A 186 5.19 -1.93 22.31
N LEU A 187 5.30 -3.27 22.29
CA LEU A 187 6.18 -4.05 23.17
C LEU A 187 7.53 -4.39 22.52
N ILE A 188 7.73 -4.05 21.25
CA ILE A 188 8.99 -4.27 20.55
C ILE A 188 9.95 -3.12 20.90
N ALA A 189 11.19 -3.49 21.28
CA ALA A 189 12.22 -2.50 21.61
C ALA A 189 12.60 -1.64 20.40
N ASP A 190 12.85 -0.35 20.63
CA ASP A 190 13.19 0.59 19.56
C ASP A 190 14.44 0.18 18.79
N THR A 191 15.42 -0.48 19.47
CA THR A 191 16.60 -1.03 18.79
C THR A 191 16.26 -2.09 17.75
N VAL A 192 15.25 -2.92 17.99
CA VAL A 192 14.78 -3.93 17.01
C VAL A 192 14.05 -3.28 15.85
N LYS A 193 13.28 -2.23 16.14
CA LYS A 193 12.61 -1.44 15.10
C LYS A 193 13.63 -0.74 14.21
N GLU A 194 14.68 -0.18 14.82
CA GLU A 194 15.74 0.50 14.06
C GLU A 194 16.54 -0.47 13.20
N GLU A 195 16.91 -1.65 13.72
CA GLU A 195 17.55 -2.71 12.94
C GLU A 195 16.69 -3.11 11.73
N PHE A 196 15.40 -3.36 11.94
CA PHE A 196 14.46 -3.68 10.86
C PHE A 196 14.34 -2.54 9.82
N TYR A 197 14.31 -1.29 10.28
CA TYR A 197 14.27 -0.11 9.43
C TYR A 197 15.53 -0.01 8.56
N GLU A 198 16.71 -0.15 9.17
CA GLU A 198 17.99 -0.09 8.45
C GLU A 198 18.14 -1.21 7.40
N GLU A 199 17.58 -2.39 7.65
CA GLU A 199 17.65 -3.54 6.75
C GLU A 199 16.68 -3.45 5.57
N ASN A 200 15.53 -2.79 5.74
CA ASN A 200 14.44 -2.89 4.78
C ASN A 200 14.14 -1.59 4.02
N TYR A 201 14.63 -0.44 4.46
CA TYR A 201 14.30 0.85 3.87
C TYR A 201 15.51 1.55 3.24
N TYR A 202 15.24 2.34 2.22
CA TYR A 202 16.21 3.11 1.46
C TYR A 202 15.71 4.54 1.33
N ARG A 203 16.56 5.51 1.73
CA ARG A 203 16.27 6.94 1.61
C ARG A 203 17.00 7.53 0.42
N PHE A 204 16.32 8.38 -0.33
CA PHE A 204 16.91 9.10 -1.45
C PHE A 204 16.30 10.48 -1.63
N LYS A 205 17.03 11.34 -2.31
CA LYS A 205 16.51 12.56 -2.93
C LYS A 205 16.69 12.47 -4.44
N GLN A 206 15.93 13.29 -5.18
CA GLN A 206 15.96 13.24 -6.64
C GLN A 206 15.98 14.62 -7.28
N ILE A 207 16.66 14.73 -8.41
CA ILE A 207 16.54 15.81 -9.37
C ILE A 207 15.71 15.25 -10.53
N LEU A 208 14.51 15.80 -10.73
CA LEU A 208 13.61 15.35 -11.80
C LEU A 208 13.68 16.33 -12.98
N LEU A 209 14.02 15.82 -14.15
CA LEU A 209 13.88 16.51 -15.43
C LEU A 209 12.67 15.94 -16.16
N PRO A 210 11.46 16.50 -15.95
CA PRO A 210 10.23 15.92 -16.47
C PRO A 210 10.16 16.01 -17.99
N ASN A 211 9.47 15.09 -18.63
CA ASN A 211 9.16 15.11 -20.07
C ASN A 211 7.90 15.94 -20.40
N PHE A 212 7.34 16.63 -19.39
CA PHE A 212 6.19 17.49 -19.53
C PHE A 212 6.36 18.76 -18.69
N TYR A 213 5.47 19.73 -18.89
CA TYR A 213 5.41 20.98 -18.14
C TYR A 213 3.96 21.39 -17.92
N TYR A 214 3.74 22.26 -16.94
CA TYR A 214 2.46 22.90 -16.70
C TYR A 214 2.48 24.32 -17.29
N LYS A 215 1.33 24.75 -17.83
CA LYS A 215 1.09 26.15 -18.13
C LYS A 215 0.32 26.78 -16.97
N TYR A 216 0.59 28.03 -16.77
CA TYR A 216 -0.07 28.81 -15.72
C TYR A 216 -1.17 29.68 -16.34
N GLU A 217 -2.22 29.92 -15.58
CA GLU A 217 -3.25 30.86 -15.95
C GLU A 217 -2.64 32.27 -15.98
N VAL A 218 -3.07 33.05 -16.96
CA VAL A 218 -2.67 34.45 -17.11
C VAL A 218 -3.92 35.32 -17.17
N ASP A 219 -3.79 36.55 -16.68
CA ASP A 219 -4.83 37.56 -16.82
C ASP A 219 -4.89 38.11 -18.26
N GLU A 220 -5.81 39.07 -18.51
CA GLU A 220 -5.98 39.71 -19.82
C GLU A 220 -4.79 40.52 -20.28
N TYR A 221 -3.82 40.82 -19.39
CA TYR A 221 -2.59 41.55 -19.67
C TYR A 221 -1.38 40.61 -19.82
N GLY A 222 -1.56 39.31 -19.63
CA GLY A 222 -0.52 38.29 -19.73
C GLY A 222 0.30 38.07 -18.45
N ASN A 223 -0.16 38.57 -17.31
CA ASN A 223 0.49 38.31 -16.03
C ASN A 223 0.02 36.97 -15.43
N GLU A 224 0.94 36.17 -14.91
CA GLU A 224 0.60 34.95 -14.18
C GLU A 224 -0.25 35.27 -12.95
N ILE A 225 -1.33 34.51 -12.76
CA ILE A 225 -2.27 34.66 -11.65
C ILE A 225 -1.75 33.90 -10.44
N TYR A 226 -1.82 34.53 -9.26
CA TYR A 226 -1.50 33.92 -7.98
C TYR A 226 -2.74 33.84 -7.11
N PHE A 227 -2.89 32.73 -6.36
CA PHE A 227 -4.04 32.48 -5.50
C PHE A 227 -3.61 31.94 -4.13
N ASP A 228 -4.49 32.07 -3.16
CA ASP A 228 -4.38 31.43 -1.85
C ASP A 228 -4.75 29.94 -1.94
N THR A 229 -3.93 29.06 -1.38
CA THR A 229 -4.08 27.61 -1.49
C THR A 229 -5.30 27.06 -0.76
N GLU A 230 -5.75 27.73 0.30
CA GLU A 230 -6.89 27.30 1.12
C GLU A 230 -8.21 27.84 0.57
N SER A 231 -8.27 29.20 0.39
CA SER A 231 -9.49 29.87 -0.06
C SER A 231 -9.72 29.80 -1.56
N ARG A 232 -8.66 29.54 -2.36
CA ARG A 232 -8.63 29.63 -3.82
C ARG A 232 -8.95 31.02 -4.36
N GLU A 233 -8.88 32.05 -3.53
CA GLU A 233 -9.05 33.44 -3.93
C GLU A 233 -7.77 33.99 -4.56
N ARG A 234 -7.92 34.89 -5.53
CA ARG A 234 -6.78 35.56 -6.16
C ARG A 234 -6.07 36.45 -5.17
N LEU A 235 -4.74 36.34 -5.08
CA LEU A 235 -3.92 37.16 -4.19
C LEU A 235 -3.30 38.34 -4.95
N TYR A 236 -3.79 39.53 -4.64
CA TYR A 236 -3.26 40.77 -5.17
C TYR A 236 -2.28 41.39 -4.18
N ASP A 237 -1.14 41.92 -4.70
CA ASP A 237 -0.12 42.58 -3.89
C ASP A 237 -0.59 43.99 -3.47
N LYS A 238 -1.22 44.03 -2.30
CA LYS A 238 -1.70 45.28 -1.68
C LYS A 238 -0.61 46.12 -1.00
N GLU A 239 0.60 45.60 -0.81
CA GLU A 239 1.71 46.35 -0.21
C GLU A 239 2.44 47.20 -1.27
N ASN A 240 2.63 46.65 -2.47
CA ASN A 240 3.35 47.29 -3.55
C ASN A 240 2.41 47.88 -4.60
N GLY A 241 1.15 47.44 -4.66
CA GLY A 241 0.14 47.91 -5.59
C GLY A 241 -0.78 48.99 -5.04
N SER A 242 -1.44 49.71 -5.96
CA SER A 242 -2.46 50.72 -5.62
C SER A 242 -3.80 50.37 -6.29
N PRO A 243 -4.94 50.48 -5.56
CA PRO A 243 -6.23 50.23 -6.16
C PRO A 243 -6.61 51.32 -7.17
N ILE A 244 -7.23 50.94 -8.28
CA ILE A 244 -7.85 51.86 -9.22
C ILE A 244 -9.33 51.99 -8.89
N TYR A 245 -9.94 53.11 -9.20
CA TYR A 245 -11.35 53.40 -8.92
C TYR A 245 -12.11 53.58 -10.23
N ASP A 246 -13.34 53.12 -10.26
CA ASP A 246 -14.29 53.32 -11.36
C ASP A 246 -14.79 54.80 -11.44
N GLU A 247 -15.59 55.09 -12.44
CA GLU A 247 -16.18 56.43 -12.66
C GLU A 247 -17.06 56.89 -11.48
N ASN A 248 -17.52 55.97 -10.64
CA ASN A 248 -18.37 56.22 -9.48
C ASN A 248 -17.57 56.31 -8.17
N GLY A 249 -16.26 56.16 -8.24
CA GLY A 249 -15.35 56.21 -7.08
C GLY A 249 -15.30 54.91 -6.26
N ASN A 250 -15.77 53.77 -6.81
CA ASN A 250 -15.62 52.47 -6.18
C ASN A 250 -14.31 51.81 -6.63
N ARG A 251 -13.69 51.04 -5.73
CA ARG A 251 -12.51 50.23 -6.07
C ARG A 251 -12.87 49.18 -7.12
N LEU A 252 -12.01 49.04 -8.12
CA LEU A 252 -12.13 47.93 -9.05
C LEU A 252 -11.97 46.59 -8.29
N LYS A 253 -12.85 45.64 -8.64
CA LYS A 253 -12.92 44.33 -8.04
C LYS A 253 -12.93 43.26 -9.11
N ASP A 254 -12.40 42.08 -8.79
CA ASP A 254 -12.53 40.90 -9.61
C ASP A 254 -13.94 40.26 -9.51
N GLY A 255 -14.14 39.14 -10.18
CA GLY A 255 -15.42 38.40 -10.18
C GLY A 255 -15.82 37.85 -8.81
N ASP A 256 -14.84 37.67 -7.90
CA ASP A 256 -15.03 37.14 -6.54
C ASP A 256 -15.20 38.27 -5.52
N GLY A 257 -15.04 39.53 -5.95
CA GLY A 257 -15.26 40.72 -5.15
C GLY A 257 -14.01 41.23 -4.42
N ASN A 258 -12.80 40.71 -4.73
CA ASN A 258 -11.55 41.17 -4.20
C ASN A 258 -11.12 42.47 -4.87
N THR A 259 -10.52 43.41 -4.12
CA THR A 259 -9.92 44.64 -4.70
C THR A 259 -8.69 44.27 -5.52
N ILE A 260 -8.66 44.71 -6.78
CA ILE A 260 -7.51 44.54 -7.68
C ILE A 260 -6.49 45.65 -7.41
N TYR A 261 -5.22 45.27 -7.34
CA TYR A 261 -4.10 46.22 -7.14
C TYR A 261 -3.26 46.26 -8.41
N PHE A 262 -2.78 47.45 -8.74
CA PHE A 262 -2.06 47.72 -9.97
C PHE A 262 -0.70 48.36 -9.67
N ASP A 263 0.29 48.11 -10.53
CA ASP A 263 1.59 48.78 -10.50
C ASP A 263 1.51 50.24 -11.06
N ALA A 264 2.66 50.92 -11.13
CA ALA A 264 2.74 52.27 -11.65
C ALA A 264 2.44 52.38 -13.16
N ASP A 265 2.57 51.31 -13.90
CA ASP A 265 2.33 51.20 -15.33
C ASP A 265 0.87 50.76 -15.64
N GLY A 266 0.09 50.45 -14.62
CA GLY A 266 -1.30 50.08 -14.75
C GLY A 266 -1.55 48.57 -15.00
N ASN A 267 -0.56 47.72 -14.77
CA ASN A 267 -0.70 46.29 -14.82
C ASN A 267 -1.15 45.72 -13.49
N VAL A 268 -1.93 44.66 -13.52
CA VAL A 268 -2.37 43.96 -12.31
C VAL A 268 -1.17 43.38 -11.56
N LEU A 269 -1.11 43.64 -10.26
CA LEU A 269 -0.03 43.19 -9.40
C LEU A 269 -0.52 42.10 -8.44
N TYR A 270 0.02 40.89 -8.62
CA TYR A 270 -0.28 39.72 -7.80
C TYR A 270 0.76 39.51 -6.71
N ASP A 271 0.31 39.03 -5.55
CA ASP A 271 1.21 38.69 -4.42
C ASP A 271 1.93 37.36 -4.70
N LYS A 272 3.17 37.48 -5.16
CA LYS A 272 4.06 36.37 -5.49
C LYS A 272 4.74 35.75 -4.25
N VAL A 273 4.69 36.43 -3.11
CA VAL A 273 5.35 35.99 -1.88
C VAL A 273 4.44 35.04 -1.10
N ASN A 274 3.16 35.41 -0.98
CA ASN A 274 2.16 34.63 -0.24
C ASN A 274 1.21 33.85 -1.14
N GLY A 275 1.27 34.06 -2.46
CA GLY A 275 0.41 33.37 -3.42
C GLY A 275 1.14 32.28 -4.18
N GLN A 276 0.42 31.21 -4.51
CA GLN A 276 0.88 30.20 -5.45
C GLN A 276 0.34 30.47 -6.86
N ARG A 277 1.16 30.16 -7.89
CA ARG A 277 0.74 30.29 -9.28
C ARG A 277 -0.44 29.40 -9.61
N SER A 278 -1.45 29.95 -10.27
CA SER A 278 -2.58 29.18 -10.76
C SER A 278 -2.20 28.36 -11.99
N VAL A 279 -2.22 27.04 -11.88
CA VAL A 279 -1.98 26.15 -13.02
C VAL A 279 -3.23 26.09 -13.91
N LEU A 280 -3.04 25.96 -15.21
CA LEU A 280 -4.14 25.72 -16.13
C LEU A 280 -4.72 24.33 -15.86
N LEU A 281 -6.05 24.27 -15.65
CA LEU A 281 -6.75 23.04 -15.38
C LEU A 281 -7.33 22.45 -16.67
N ASP A 282 -7.48 21.14 -16.72
CA ASP A 282 -8.21 20.42 -17.77
C ASP A 282 -9.73 20.47 -17.54
N GLY A 283 -10.49 19.78 -18.41
CA GLY A 283 -11.96 19.73 -18.31
C GLY A 283 -12.50 18.98 -17.10
N GLU A 284 -11.66 18.25 -16.36
CA GLU A 284 -11.98 17.49 -15.15
C GLU A 284 -11.50 18.20 -13.87
N GLY A 285 -10.80 19.34 -14.03
CA GLY A 285 -10.28 20.15 -12.93
C GLY A 285 -8.90 19.70 -12.42
N ALA A 286 -8.20 18.83 -13.13
CA ALA A 286 -6.82 18.46 -12.86
C ALA A 286 -5.83 19.39 -13.58
N ALA A 287 -4.61 19.53 -13.05
CA ALA A 287 -3.56 20.32 -13.67
C ALA A 287 -3.22 19.77 -15.06
N GLN A 288 -3.37 20.61 -16.09
CA GLN A 288 -3.17 20.19 -17.47
C GLN A 288 -1.69 20.06 -17.80
N GLN A 289 -1.28 18.83 -18.16
CA GLN A 289 0.08 18.52 -18.59
C GLN A 289 0.26 18.81 -20.10
N PHE A 290 1.39 19.41 -20.44
CA PHE A 290 1.83 19.67 -21.82
C PHE A 290 3.17 18.98 -22.02
N PHE A 291 3.24 18.08 -23.00
CA PHE A 291 4.45 17.29 -23.22
C PHE A 291 5.44 18.03 -24.10
N TYR A 292 6.72 17.86 -23.81
CA TYR A 292 7.82 18.32 -24.65
C TYR A 292 7.87 17.52 -25.96
N THR A 293 8.44 18.09 -26.99
CA THR A 293 8.72 17.41 -28.25
C THR A 293 9.84 16.38 -28.05
N GLU A 294 9.94 15.39 -28.96
CA GLU A 294 11.03 14.39 -28.93
C GLU A 294 12.43 15.04 -28.87
N SER A 295 12.63 16.17 -29.57
CA SER A 295 13.90 16.89 -29.54
C SER A 295 14.19 17.50 -28.17
N GLU A 296 13.19 18.08 -27.52
CA GLU A 296 13.33 18.69 -26.18
C GLU A 296 13.49 17.61 -25.12
N VAL A 297 12.86 16.43 -25.26
CA VAL A 297 13.08 15.28 -24.37
C VAL A 297 14.51 14.78 -24.53
N ALA A 298 15.05 14.68 -25.76
CA ALA A 298 16.43 14.28 -25.99
C ALA A 298 17.45 15.29 -25.39
N GLU A 299 17.15 16.58 -25.44
CA GLU A 299 17.99 17.61 -24.78
C GLU A 299 17.97 17.44 -23.25
N ARG A 300 16.80 17.07 -22.68
CA ARG A 300 16.68 16.77 -21.24
C ARG A 300 17.44 15.53 -20.83
N ALA A 301 17.47 14.49 -21.67
CA ALA A 301 18.29 13.29 -21.45
C ALA A 301 19.77 13.66 -21.32
N VAL A 302 20.30 14.45 -22.28
CA VAL A 302 21.69 14.93 -22.23
C VAL A 302 21.95 15.77 -20.97
N MET A 303 21.02 16.65 -20.62
CA MET A 303 21.15 17.47 -19.40
C MET A 303 21.18 16.60 -18.14
N ALA A 304 20.35 15.55 -18.07
CA ALA A 304 20.34 14.62 -16.93
C ALA A 304 21.67 13.85 -16.82
N GLU A 305 22.22 13.38 -17.97
CA GLU A 305 23.53 12.73 -18.02
C GLU A 305 24.65 13.69 -17.56
N GLU A 306 24.63 14.96 -18.01
CA GLU A 306 25.60 15.98 -17.61
C GLU A 306 25.51 16.30 -16.12
N ILE A 307 24.30 16.43 -15.57
CA ILE A 307 24.07 16.63 -14.13
C ILE A 307 24.63 15.46 -13.35
N ASN A 308 24.23 14.24 -13.70
CA ASN A 308 24.70 13.02 -13.01
C ASN A 308 26.23 12.89 -13.06
N ALA A 309 26.84 13.19 -14.20
CA ALA A 309 28.29 13.15 -14.37
C ALA A 309 29.05 14.27 -13.61
N ALA A 310 28.40 15.39 -13.32
CA ALA A 310 28.99 16.51 -12.58
C ALA A 310 28.89 16.34 -11.06
N LEU A 311 28.01 15.45 -10.57
CA LEU A 311 27.86 15.19 -9.14
C LEU A 311 29.04 14.37 -8.60
N ILE A 312 29.39 14.64 -7.36
CA ILE A 312 30.50 13.96 -6.66
C ILE A 312 29.87 13.10 -5.56
N ALA A 313 30.24 11.83 -5.54
CA ALA A 313 29.76 10.91 -4.52
C ALA A 313 30.03 11.44 -3.11
N GLY A 314 29.01 11.51 -2.27
CA GLY A 314 29.06 12.04 -0.91
C GLY A 314 29.00 13.58 -0.80
N ASP A 315 28.93 14.33 -1.90
CA ASP A 315 28.73 15.78 -1.87
C ASP A 315 27.23 16.11 -1.87
N PHE A 316 26.61 15.97 -0.72
CA PHE A 316 25.19 16.23 -0.51
C PHE A 316 24.84 17.69 -0.73
N GLU A 317 25.73 18.63 -0.37
CA GLU A 317 25.50 20.09 -0.55
C GLU A 317 25.40 20.43 -2.05
N LEU A 318 26.29 19.87 -2.86
CA LEU A 318 26.25 20.05 -4.32
C LEU A 318 24.97 19.47 -4.91
N PHE A 319 24.56 18.28 -4.45
CA PHE A 319 23.32 17.65 -4.92
C PHE A 319 22.10 18.50 -4.58
N GLU A 320 21.96 18.95 -3.33
CA GLU A 320 20.83 19.77 -2.88
C GLU A 320 20.79 21.13 -3.58
N ALA A 321 21.95 21.75 -3.82
CA ALA A 321 22.02 22.99 -4.59
C ALA A 321 21.50 22.79 -6.02
N LYS A 322 21.86 21.69 -6.67
CA LYS A 322 21.36 21.34 -8.00
C LYS A 322 19.88 20.99 -7.99
N MET A 323 19.42 20.26 -6.99
CA MET A 323 18.02 19.92 -6.80
C MET A 323 17.16 21.17 -6.65
N SER A 324 17.54 22.12 -5.80
CA SER A 324 16.85 23.41 -5.64
C SER A 324 16.85 24.26 -6.91
N GLU A 325 17.90 24.20 -7.72
CA GLU A 325 17.95 24.88 -9.01
C GLU A 325 16.95 24.30 -10.02
N MET A 326 16.75 22.98 -10.02
CA MET A 326 16.03 22.24 -11.07
C MET A 326 14.57 21.90 -10.72
N ASN A 327 14.27 21.63 -9.45
CA ASN A 327 12.95 21.13 -9.01
C ASN A 327 11.91 22.23 -8.69
N VAL A 328 12.16 23.47 -9.07
CA VAL A 328 11.30 24.66 -8.79
C VAL A 328 9.81 24.46 -9.12
N ILE A 329 9.46 23.43 -9.88
CA ILE A 329 8.10 23.22 -10.40
C ILE A 329 7.26 22.25 -9.55
N TRP A 330 7.87 21.39 -8.71
CA TRP A 330 7.19 20.22 -8.17
C TRP A 330 6.82 20.28 -6.69
N GLY A 331 7.36 21.23 -5.92
CA GLY A 331 7.04 21.35 -4.49
C GLY A 331 7.39 20.10 -3.64
N GLY A 332 8.04 19.08 -4.25
CA GLY A 332 8.37 17.83 -3.54
C GLY A 332 9.32 18.04 -2.38
N GLU A 333 10.25 19.01 -2.51
CA GLU A 333 11.14 19.40 -1.42
C GLU A 333 10.44 20.06 -0.25
N GLU A 334 9.35 20.78 -0.50
CA GLU A 334 8.53 21.40 0.55
C GLU A 334 7.68 20.36 1.27
N SER A 335 7.19 19.35 0.54
CA SER A 335 6.37 18.27 1.08
C SER A 335 7.22 17.22 1.82
N TYR A 336 8.38 16.87 1.27
CA TYR A 336 9.31 15.87 1.81
C TYR A 336 10.74 16.40 1.89
N PRO A 337 11.02 17.35 2.82
CA PRO A 337 12.32 18.02 2.91
C PRO A 337 13.48 17.04 3.19
N ASP A 338 13.19 15.94 3.86
CA ASP A 338 14.18 14.90 4.16
C ASP A 338 14.35 13.88 3.01
N GLY A 339 13.56 13.98 1.93
CA GLY A 339 13.57 13.10 0.78
C GLY A 339 12.49 12.02 0.84
N TYR A 340 12.65 10.97 0.06
CA TYR A 340 11.69 9.89 -0.14
C TYR A 340 12.23 8.59 0.43
N TYR A 341 11.32 7.65 0.74
CA TYR A 341 11.66 6.33 1.24
C TYR A 341 11.06 5.25 0.34
N LEU A 342 11.83 4.21 0.05
CA LEU A 342 11.36 3.00 -0.62
C LEU A 342 11.78 1.79 0.21
N SER A 343 10.99 0.72 0.13
CA SER A 343 11.26 -0.53 0.84
C SER A 343 10.88 -1.75 0.02
N ASP A 344 11.50 -2.89 0.30
CA ASP A 344 11.07 -4.18 -0.24
C ASP A 344 9.68 -4.59 0.25
N ILE A 345 9.32 -4.12 1.44
CA ILE A 345 8.06 -4.44 2.12
C ILE A 345 6.87 -3.96 1.28
N GLU A 346 6.95 -2.75 0.75
CA GLU A 346 5.87 -2.11 -0.01
C GLU A 346 6.04 -2.24 -1.53
N SER A 347 7.10 -2.91 -1.97
CA SER A 347 7.50 -3.00 -3.38
C SER A 347 6.42 -3.54 -4.32
N ALA A 348 5.46 -4.32 -3.81
CA ALA A 348 4.34 -4.81 -4.60
C ALA A 348 3.33 -3.72 -4.99
N SER A 349 3.25 -2.63 -4.23
CA SER A 349 2.39 -1.47 -4.54
C SER A 349 3.06 -0.48 -5.50
N TYR A 350 4.37 -0.62 -5.74
CA TYR A 350 5.16 0.29 -6.55
C TYR A 350 4.88 0.11 -8.04
N ASN A 351 4.85 1.23 -8.75
CA ASN A 351 4.85 1.24 -10.20
C ASN A 351 6.25 0.90 -10.76
N ASP A 352 6.39 0.79 -12.08
CA ASP A 352 7.58 0.28 -12.75
C ASP A 352 8.83 1.07 -12.39
N TYR A 353 8.77 2.41 -12.41
CA TYR A 353 9.94 3.24 -12.14
C TYR A 353 10.33 3.23 -10.65
N MET A 354 9.38 3.11 -9.72
CA MET A 354 9.69 2.98 -8.30
C MET A 354 10.40 1.64 -7.98
N VAL A 355 10.01 0.57 -8.66
CA VAL A 355 10.72 -0.72 -8.54
C VAL A 355 12.15 -0.61 -9.09
N GLU A 356 12.34 0.06 -10.23
CA GLU A 356 13.67 0.30 -10.80
C GLU A 356 14.53 1.18 -9.88
N MET A 357 13.93 2.21 -9.27
CA MET A 357 14.60 3.03 -8.25
C MET A 357 15.01 2.22 -7.03
N LEU A 358 14.11 1.38 -6.52
CA LEU A 358 14.40 0.52 -5.37
C LEU A 358 15.55 -0.45 -5.68
N ASP A 359 15.51 -1.10 -6.85
CA ASP A 359 16.57 -2.03 -7.25
C ASP A 359 17.92 -1.31 -7.40
N ALA A 360 17.92 -0.08 -7.95
CA ALA A 360 19.13 0.74 -8.02
C ALA A 360 19.63 1.14 -6.61
N LEU A 361 18.73 1.57 -5.72
CA LEU A 361 19.10 1.98 -4.36
C LEU A 361 19.71 0.86 -3.53
N LYS A 362 19.31 -0.40 -3.76
CA LYS A 362 19.92 -1.58 -3.11
C LYS A 362 21.39 -1.75 -3.45
N ASP A 363 21.73 -1.50 -4.72
CA ASP A 363 23.09 -1.65 -5.22
C ASP A 363 23.99 -0.44 -4.96
N MET A 364 23.42 0.74 -4.63
CA MET A 364 24.16 1.98 -4.39
C MET A 364 24.71 2.05 -2.96
N GLU A 365 25.87 2.69 -2.81
CA GLU A 365 26.36 3.15 -1.52
C GLU A 365 25.73 4.51 -1.15
N VAL A 366 25.71 4.85 0.16
CA VAL A 366 25.26 6.18 0.62
C VAL A 366 26.11 7.27 -0.01
N GLY A 367 25.47 8.25 -0.61
CA GLY A 367 26.12 9.35 -1.35
C GLY A 367 26.36 9.07 -2.83
N GLU A 368 26.15 7.86 -3.31
CA GLU A 368 26.20 7.56 -4.75
C GLU A 368 24.99 8.14 -5.48
N THR A 369 25.18 8.41 -6.77
CA THR A 369 24.14 8.90 -7.68
C THR A 369 23.95 7.95 -8.85
N THR A 370 22.73 7.89 -9.36
CA THR A 370 22.43 7.20 -10.61
C THR A 370 21.32 7.94 -11.38
N LEU A 371 21.22 7.63 -12.68
CA LEU A 371 20.20 8.17 -13.57
C LEU A 371 19.21 7.07 -13.93
N ILE A 372 17.92 7.36 -13.75
CA ILE A 372 16.81 6.46 -14.09
C ILE A 372 15.85 7.19 -15.03
N GLU A 373 15.41 6.52 -16.09
CA GLU A 373 14.39 7.00 -17.01
C GLU A 373 13.03 6.43 -16.62
N SER A 374 11.99 7.26 -16.66
CA SER A 374 10.61 6.85 -16.42
C SER A 374 9.66 7.48 -17.45
N GLU A 375 8.40 7.12 -17.38
CA GLU A 375 7.34 7.77 -18.16
C GLU A 375 7.19 9.27 -17.81
N TYR A 376 7.68 9.71 -16.65
CA TYR A 376 7.64 11.11 -16.21
C TYR A 376 8.86 11.94 -16.64
N GLY A 377 9.94 11.28 -17.03
CA GLY A 377 11.20 11.94 -17.45
C GLY A 377 12.43 11.25 -16.86
N TYR A 378 13.45 12.03 -16.59
CA TYR A 378 14.76 11.58 -16.11
C TYR A 378 14.96 11.93 -14.64
N HIS A 379 15.27 10.93 -13.82
CA HIS A 379 15.48 11.05 -12.39
C HIS A 379 16.96 10.84 -12.08
N VAL A 380 17.66 11.89 -11.68
CA VAL A 380 18.97 11.75 -11.07
C VAL A 380 18.76 11.59 -9.58
N ILE A 381 18.97 10.39 -9.05
CA ILE A 381 18.77 10.09 -7.64
C ILE A 381 20.11 10.02 -6.90
N MET A 382 20.13 10.42 -5.63
CA MET A 382 21.25 10.21 -4.71
C MET A 382 20.75 9.44 -3.49
N ARG A 383 21.43 8.33 -3.13
CA ARG A 383 21.14 7.61 -1.90
C ARG A 383 21.61 8.41 -0.67
N TYR A 384 20.70 8.63 0.27
CA TYR A 384 20.96 9.33 1.54
C TYR A 384 21.06 8.36 2.70
N PRO A 385 21.78 8.73 3.78
CA PRO A 385 21.71 7.93 5.02
C PRO A 385 20.29 7.99 5.58
N LEU A 386 19.85 6.90 6.20
CA LEU A 386 18.59 6.89 6.95
C LEU A 386 18.69 7.80 8.17
N ASP A 387 17.58 8.46 8.50
CA ASP A 387 17.46 9.25 9.74
C ASP A 387 16.88 8.34 10.84
N GLU A 388 17.48 8.32 12.00
CA GLU A 388 17.07 7.49 13.15
C GLU A 388 15.60 7.75 13.52
N GLY A 389 14.82 6.68 13.71
CA GLY A 389 13.45 6.75 14.18
C GLY A 389 12.44 7.33 13.19
N LYS A 390 12.80 7.50 11.90
CA LYS A 390 11.95 8.17 10.91
C LYS A 390 10.63 7.43 10.64
N TYR A 391 10.62 6.12 10.81
CA TYR A 391 9.42 5.28 10.71
C TYR A 391 8.29 5.66 11.69
N SER A 392 8.56 6.50 12.67
CA SER A 392 7.59 7.02 13.63
C SER A 392 7.17 8.49 13.37
N ASP A 393 7.70 9.12 12.33
CA ASP A 393 7.40 10.51 11.96
C ASP A 393 6.09 10.57 11.16
N GLY A 394 5.07 11.22 11.72
CA GLY A 394 3.76 11.32 11.09
C GLY A 394 3.74 12.05 9.75
N LEU A 395 4.74 12.90 9.45
CA LEU A 395 4.87 13.54 8.13
C LEU A 395 5.18 12.52 7.02
N TYR A 396 5.87 11.43 7.39
CA TYR A 396 6.29 10.37 6.47
C TYR A 396 5.45 9.10 6.61
N GLY A 397 4.30 9.17 7.32
CA GLY A 397 3.47 8.02 7.67
C GLY A 397 3.14 7.13 6.48
N GLU A 398 2.83 7.72 5.32
CA GLU A 398 2.50 6.98 4.09
C GLU A 398 3.62 6.06 3.57
N TRP A 399 4.89 6.35 3.91
CA TRP A 399 6.05 5.54 3.54
C TRP A 399 6.29 4.37 4.50
N PHE A 400 5.57 4.33 5.64
CA PHE A 400 5.77 3.38 6.72
C PHE A 400 4.46 2.73 7.18
N ASP A 401 3.40 2.82 6.39
CA ASP A 401 2.09 2.25 6.74
C ASP A 401 2.17 0.75 7.06
N ALA A 402 2.97 0.00 6.32
CA ALA A 402 3.16 -1.44 6.52
C ALA A 402 4.28 -1.80 7.52
N PHE A 403 5.01 -0.82 8.07
CA PHE A 403 6.22 -1.07 8.89
C PHE A 403 5.98 -2.00 10.08
N ASN A 404 5.02 -1.63 10.94
CA ASN A 404 4.75 -2.41 12.16
C ASN A 404 4.23 -3.81 11.85
N GLU A 405 3.41 -3.94 10.81
CA GLU A 405 2.85 -5.21 10.38
C GLU A 405 3.91 -6.14 9.84
N ALA A 406 4.79 -5.64 8.99
CA ALA A 406 5.90 -6.39 8.42
C ALA A 406 6.92 -6.81 9.50
N LEU A 407 7.27 -5.91 10.42
CA LEU A 407 8.13 -6.23 11.56
C LEU A 407 7.53 -7.34 12.43
N ILE A 408 6.25 -7.22 12.79
CA ILE A 408 5.56 -8.27 13.57
C ILE A 408 5.55 -9.59 12.80
N ALA A 409 5.28 -9.56 11.50
CA ALA A 409 5.25 -10.77 10.66
C ALA A 409 6.63 -11.45 10.61
N GLU A 410 7.72 -10.69 10.47
CA GLU A 410 9.08 -11.21 10.49
C GLU A 410 9.45 -11.84 11.84
N LEU A 411 9.21 -11.12 12.93
CA LEU A 411 9.47 -11.61 14.28
C LEU A 411 8.63 -12.84 14.61
N PHE A 412 7.39 -12.88 14.14
CA PHE A 412 6.54 -14.05 14.32
C PHE A 412 7.00 -15.24 13.47
N ALA A 413 7.42 -15.02 12.23
CA ALA A 413 7.99 -16.06 11.38
C ALA A 413 9.25 -16.67 12.02
N GLU A 414 10.11 -15.83 12.63
CA GLU A 414 11.28 -16.32 13.38
C GLU A 414 10.85 -17.15 14.61
N LYS A 415 9.85 -16.67 15.35
CA LYS A 415 9.31 -17.42 16.50
C LYS A 415 8.70 -18.76 16.07
N CYS A 416 8.06 -18.83 14.91
CA CYS A 416 7.50 -20.06 14.35
C CYS A 416 8.57 -21.13 14.08
N LYS A 417 9.83 -20.77 13.85
CA LYS A 417 10.94 -21.75 13.68
C LYS A 417 11.17 -22.60 14.93
N SER A 418 10.71 -22.15 16.10
CA SER A 418 10.75 -22.93 17.32
C SER A 418 9.67 -24.01 17.43
N VAL A 419 8.61 -23.92 16.59
CA VAL A 419 7.54 -24.91 16.52
C VAL A 419 7.98 -26.03 15.58
N VAL A 420 8.33 -27.16 16.15
CA VAL A 420 8.80 -28.34 15.42
C VAL A 420 7.68 -29.38 15.30
N ASP A 421 7.92 -30.40 14.50
CA ASP A 421 7.02 -31.55 14.34
C ASP A 421 5.64 -31.22 13.69
N ILE A 422 5.60 -30.17 12.83
CA ILE A 422 4.43 -29.91 11.99
C ILE A 422 4.32 -31.01 10.95
N THR A 423 3.18 -31.71 10.93
CA THR A 423 2.88 -32.75 9.97
C THR A 423 1.73 -32.33 9.04
N VAL A 424 1.88 -32.65 7.74
CA VAL A 424 0.82 -32.49 6.74
C VAL A 424 0.07 -33.79 6.62
N ASN A 425 -1.24 -33.77 6.79
CA ASN A 425 -2.08 -34.91 6.57
C ASN A 425 -2.56 -34.95 5.10
N GLU A 426 -1.74 -35.54 4.25
CA GLU A 426 -1.97 -35.63 2.81
C GLU A 426 -3.29 -36.32 2.44
N GLU A 427 -3.75 -37.28 3.25
CA GLU A 427 -5.04 -37.97 2.99
C GLU A 427 -6.22 -37.04 3.24
N ASN A 428 -6.13 -36.17 4.21
CA ASN A 428 -7.18 -35.21 4.51
C ASN A 428 -7.10 -34.00 3.54
N LEU A 429 -5.91 -33.55 3.21
CA LEU A 429 -5.72 -32.48 2.23
C LEU A 429 -6.28 -32.86 0.85
N LYS A 430 -6.19 -34.14 0.44
CA LYS A 430 -6.79 -34.63 -0.82
C LYS A 430 -8.32 -34.62 -0.82
N LYS A 431 -8.96 -34.44 0.34
CA LYS A 431 -10.43 -34.31 0.44
C LYS A 431 -10.88 -32.87 0.25
N ALA A 432 -9.96 -31.90 0.30
CA ALA A 432 -10.27 -30.51 0.03
C ALA A 432 -10.78 -30.31 -1.39
N ARG A 433 -11.73 -29.43 -1.55
CA ARG A 433 -12.11 -28.94 -2.88
C ARG A 433 -10.92 -28.21 -3.50
N SER A 434 -10.77 -28.34 -4.81
CA SER A 434 -9.75 -27.56 -5.50
C SER A 434 -10.13 -26.07 -5.52
N ILE A 435 -9.13 -25.17 -5.71
CA ILE A 435 -9.37 -23.74 -5.85
C ILE A 435 -10.30 -23.43 -7.05
N LYS A 436 -10.38 -24.33 -8.04
CA LYS A 436 -11.31 -24.21 -9.17
C LYS A 436 -12.75 -24.39 -8.75
N GLU A 437 -13.00 -25.33 -7.84
CA GLU A 437 -14.33 -25.75 -7.39
C GLU A 437 -14.86 -24.91 -6.23
N ILE A 438 -13.97 -24.40 -5.35
CA ILE A 438 -14.36 -23.56 -4.22
C ILE A 438 -14.99 -22.25 -4.69
N GLY A 439 -15.93 -21.70 -3.91
CA GLY A 439 -16.59 -20.43 -4.21
C GLY A 439 -15.66 -19.23 -4.14
N VAL A 440 -16.02 -18.15 -4.82
CA VAL A 440 -15.36 -16.85 -4.73
C VAL A 440 -15.88 -16.15 -3.48
N ASN A 441 -15.03 -15.97 -2.46
CA ASN A 441 -15.39 -15.36 -1.19
C ASN A 441 -14.77 -13.97 -1.08
N THR A 442 -15.63 -12.95 -1.11
CA THR A 442 -15.24 -11.52 -0.97
C THR A 442 -15.71 -10.93 0.35
N ASP A 443 -16.47 -11.69 1.17
CA ASP A 443 -17.22 -11.14 2.29
C ASP A 443 -16.82 -11.73 3.67
N TYR A 444 -16.21 -12.93 3.69
CA TYR A 444 -15.94 -13.65 4.95
C TYR A 444 -14.50 -14.09 5.10
#